data_10cde18f06028d3b341de672f6b80df8
#
_entry.id   10cde18f06028d3b341de672f6b80df8
#
_cell.length_a   1.000
_cell.length_b   1.000
_cell.length_c   1.000
_cell.angle_alpha   90.00
_cell.angle_beta   90.00
_cell.angle_gamma   90.00
#
_symmetry.space_group_name_H-M   'P 1'
#
loop_
_entity.id
_entity.type
_entity.pdbx_description
1 polymer ?
#
loop_
_entity_poly.entity_id
_entity_poly.type
_entity_poly.pdbx_seq_one_letter_code
_entity_poly.pdbx_strand_id
1 'polypeptide(L)'
;VENRRRFLAEAAGSSAATLVTLRQIHSGMIRVVEADDLERPGGLQTADGRAMLRGDGLMTDVPGVMLGVQTADCVPVLVADVKRRAVAAFHAGWRGTLKRIVERGIGMMRLRYGSRPEDLLAAVGPAIGPCCYSVGEEVRYEFESQFAYADELFSEVYDSDPVRDKYPLLFLTARAPGHSNIGPQIHLDLWEANRRQLLDAGIPAKRVTVVGECTACAVYGDRKKYFSHRGESGFTGRMMSVVGVANRFA
;
A
#
# COMPACT_ATOMS: atom_id res chain seq x y z
N VAL A 1 -15.15 -10.02 -12.34
CA VAL A 1 -14.29 -10.75 -13.32
C VAL A 1 -13.99 -9.85 -14.51
N GLU A 2 -15.01 -9.29 -15.19
CA GLU A 2 -14.86 -8.51 -16.42
C GLU A 2 -13.98 -7.24 -16.24
N ASN A 3 -14.16 -6.47 -15.19
CA ASN A 3 -13.35 -5.28 -14.92
C ASN A 3 -11.85 -5.63 -14.78
N ARG A 4 -11.52 -6.77 -14.14
CA ARG A 4 -10.14 -7.24 -14.04
C ARG A 4 -9.57 -7.62 -15.41
N ARG A 5 -10.35 -8.28 -16.25
CA ARG A 5 -9.94 -8.66 -17.61
C ARG A 5 -9.62 -7.44 -18.47
N ARG A 6 -10.50 -6.43 -18.45
CA ARG A 6 -10.28 -5.15 -19.16
C ARG A 6 -9.04 -4.43 -18.68
N PHE A 7 -8.91 -4.30 -17.36
CA PHE A 7 -7.75 -3.63 -16.74
C PHE A 7 -6.44 -4.34 -17.12
N LEU A 8 -6.41 -5.67 -17.10
CA LEU A 8 -5.22 -6.42 -17.47
C LEU A 8 -4.87 -6.28 -18.94
N ALA A 9 -5.86 -6.32 -19.83
CA ALA A 9 -5.64 -6.11 -21.26
C ALA A 9 -5.03 -4.74 -21.55
N GLU A 10 -5.48 -3.71 -20.84
CA GLU A 10 -4.94 -2.35 -20.94
C GLU A 10 -3.53 -2.23 -20.31
N ALA A 11 -3.35 -2.74 -19.10
CA ALA A 11 -2.09 -2.61 -18.36
C ALA A 11 -0.95 -3.46 -18.92
N ALA A 12 -1.25 -4.66 -19.46
CA ALA A 12 -0.25 -5.57 -20.01
C ALA A 12 -0.06 -5.43 -21.52
N GLY A 13 -0.90 -4.66 -22.20
CA GLY A 13 -0.97 -4.65 -23.67
C GLY A 13 -1.32 -6.02 -24.27
N SER A 14 -1.69 -7.00 -23.44
CA SER A 14 -2.02 -8.38 -23.83
C SER A 14 -2.99 -9.00 -22.85
N SER A 15 -3.99 -9.71 -23.34
CA SER A 15 -4.91 -10.51 -22.55
C SER A 15 -4.28 -11.80 -21.98
N ALA A 16 -3.08 -12.15 -22.41
CA ALA A 16 -2.38 -13.39 -22.04
C ALA A 16 -1.61 -13.33 -20.71
N ALA A 17 -1.57 -12.15 -20.04
CA ALA A 17 -0.91 -12.03 -18.73
C ALA A 17 -1.71 -12.75 -17.64
N THR A 18 -1.01 -13.54 -16.81
CA THR A 18 -1.61 -14.21 -15.67
C THR A 18 -1.59 -13.29 -14.44
N LEU A 19 -2.77 -12.87 -13.98
CA LEU A 19 -2.89 -12.06 -12.76
C LEU A 19 -2.85 -12.95 -11.52
N VAL A 20 -1.91 -12.66 -10.62
CA VAL A 20 -1.85 -13.26 -9.29
C VAL A 20 -2.17 -12.21 -8.23
N THR A 21 -3.10 -12.53 -7.34
CA THR A 21 -3.51 -11.67 -6.23
C THR A 21 -3.48 -12.44 -4.91
N LEU A 22 -3.61 -11.74 -3.79
CA LEU A 22 -3.65 -12.31 -2.45
C LEU A 22 -5.01 -12.12 -1.78
N ARG A 23 -5.35 -13.05 -0.90
CA ARG A 23 -6.25 -12.78 0.21
C ARG A 23 -5.48 -11.95 1.23
N GLN A 24 -5.59 -10.63 1.14
CA GLN A 24 -4.89 -9.67 1.99
C GLN A 24 -5.45 -9.70 3.41
N ILE A 25 -4.57 -9.72 4.41
CA ILE A 25 -4.89 -9.92 5.83
C ILE A 25 -4.18 -8.91 6.74
N HIS A 26 -3.63 -7.83 6.16
CA HIS A 26 -2.89 -6.78 6.88
C HIS A 26 -1.71 -7.33 7.68
N SER A 27 -0.97 -8.25 7.08
CA SER A 27 0.21 -8.92 7.65
C SER A 27 1.52 -8.37 7.08
N GLY A 28 2.66 -8.88 7.58
CA GLY A 28 3.97 -8.72 6.93
C GLY A 28 4.37 -9.94 6.08
N MET A 29 3.40 -10.77 5.68
CA MET A 29 3.65 -12.01 4.97
C MET A 29 3.80 -11.75 3.47
N ILE A 30 4.92 -12.22 2.89
CA ILE A 30 5.25 -12.10 1.49
C ILE A 30 5.28 -13.49 0.86
N ARG A 31 4.71 -13.62 -0.33
CA ARG A 31 4.67 -14.87 -1.10
C ARG A 31 5.49 -14.72 -2.36
N VAL A 32 6.32 -15.72 -2.64
CA VAL A 32 6.98 -15.89 -3.93
C VAL A 32 6.01 -16.65 -4.83
N VAL A 33 5.89 -16.20 -6.06
CA VAL A 33 5.11 -16.90 -7.12
C VAL A 33 6.11 -17.49 -8.09
N GLU A 34 6.10 -18.80 -8.21
CA GLU A 34 6.97 -19.58 -9.10
C GLU A 34 6.19 -20.14 -10.29
N ALA A 35 6.88 -20.58 -11.32
CA ALA A 35 6.25 -21.17 -12.50
C ALA A 35 5.37 -22.39 -12.14
N ASP A 36 5.86 -23.26 -11.27
CA ASP A 36 5.14 -24.43 -10.79
C ASP A 36 3.82 -24.12 -10.09
N ASP A 37 3.73 -22.95 -9.46
CA ASP A 37 2.47 -22.50 -8.82
C ASP A 37 1.35 -22.26 -9.84
N LEU A 38 1.71 -21.89 -11.06
CA LEU A 38 0.76 -21.62 -12.14
C LEU A 38 0.28 -22.91 -12.84
N GLU A 39 1.09 -23.96 -12.79
CA GLU A 39 0.79 -25.26 -13.42
C GLU A 39 -0.06 -26.17 -12.52
N ARG A 40 -0.26 -25.81 -11.26
CA ARG A 40 -1.08 -26.59 -10.32
C ARG A 40 -2.54 -26.65 -10.78
N PRO A 41 -3.21 -27.82 -10.65
CA PRO A 41 -4.64 -27.91 -10.90
C PRO A 41 -5.42 -26.88 -10.09
N GLY A 42 -6.19 -26.01 -10.79
CA GLY A 42 -6.89 -24.89 -10.16
C GLY A 42 -6.05 -23.61 -10.00
N GLY A 43 -4.74 -23.64 -10.27
CA GLY A 43 -3.85 -22.47 -10.20
C GLY A 43 -3.82 -21.84 -8.81
N LEU A 44 -3.67 -20.50 -8.78
CA LEU A 44 -3.64 -19.71 -7.53
C LEU A 44 -4.98 -19.03 -7.19
N GLN A 45 -6.05 -19.42 -7.89
CA GLN A 45 -7.40 -18.90 -7.67
C GLN A 45 -8.41 -20.05 -7.53
N THR A 46 -9.43 -19.82 -6.72
CA THR A 46 -10.58 -20.71 -6.64
C THR A 46 -11.43 -20.61 -7.91
N ALA A 47 -12.35 -21.58 -8.14
CA ALA A 47 -13.23 -21.58 -9.32
C ALA A 47 -14.07 -20.28 -9.47
N ASP A 48 -14.38 -19.60 -8.36
CA ASP A 48 -15.05 -18.30 -8.32
C ASP A 48 -14.08 -17.10 -8.44
N GLY A 49 -12.80 -17.33 -8.73
CA GLY A 49 -11.78 -16.31 -8.97
C GLY A 49 -11.23 -15.62 -7.73
N ARG A 50 -11.38 -16.22 -6.54
CA ARG A 50 -10.79 -15.70 -5.29
C ARG A 50 -9.35 -16.16 -5.15
N ALA A 51 -8.48 -15.29 -4.62
CA ALA A 51 -7.10 -15.63 -4.33
C ALA A 51 -7.00 -16.72 -3.27
N MET A 52 -6.19 -17.74 -3.52
CA MET A 52 -5.91 -18.83 -2.58
C MET A 52 -4.78 -18.47 -1.61
N LEU A 53 -3.75 -17.77 -2.09
CA LEU A 53 -2.62 -17.38 -1.25
C LEU A 53 -3.04 -16.29 -0.26
N ARG A 54 -2.63 -16.46 1.00
CA ARG A 54 -2.82 -15.45 2.05
C ARG A 54 -1.52 -14.67 2.28
N GLY A 55 -1.64 -13.36 2.46
CA GLY A 55 -0.51 -12.46 2.71
C GLY A 55 -0.78 -11.06 2.20
N ASP A 56 0.23 -10.22 2.23
CA ASP A 56 0.13 -8.81 1.82
C ASP A 56 1.29 -8.38 0.91
N GLY A 57 2.20 -9.27 0.59
CA GLY A 57 3.26 -9.07 -0.39
C GLY A 57 3.35 -10.24 -1.37
N LEU A 58 3.67 -9.90 -2.62
CA LEU A 58 3.94 -10.84 -3.71
C LEU A 58 5.26 -10.48 -4.36
N MET A 59 6.00 -11.48 -4.84
CA MET A 59 7.16 -11.29 -5.70
C MET A 59 7.29 -12.43 -6.71
N THR A 60 7.86 -12.15 -7.88
CA THR A 60 8.09 -13.12 -8.96
C THR A 60 9.16 -12.63 -9.93
N ASP A 61 9.79 -13.56 -10.63
CA ASP A 61 10.60 -13.34 -11.82
C ASP A 61 10.04 -14.10 -13.05
N VAL A 62 8.85 -14.68 -12.91
CA VAL A 62 8.23 -15.49 -13.97
C VAL A 62 7.66 -14.58 -15.07
N PRO A 63 8.11 -14.73 -16.33
CA PRO A 63 7.58 -13.98 -17.46
C PRO A 63 6.08 -14.21 -17.68
N GLY A 64 5.34 -13.16 -18.07
CA GLY A 64 3.90 -13.23 -18.27
C GLY A 64 3.07 -13.21 -16.98
N VAL A 65 3.71 -13.13 -15.82
CA VAL A 65 3.00 -12.98 -14.54
C VAL A 65 2.87 -11.51 -14.17
N MET A 66 1.69 -11.14 -13.74
CA MET A 66 1.34 -9.83 -13.20
C MET A 66 0.87 -9.96 -11.76
N LEU A 67 1.56 -9.32 -10.85
CA LEU A 67 1.22 -9.28 -9.42
C LEU A 67 0.28 -8.13 -9.14
N GLY A 68 -0.82 -8.39 -8.42
CA GLY A 68 -1.82 -7.39 -8.10
C GLY A 68 -2.11 -7.28 -6.61
N VAL A 69 -2.11 -6.05 -6.08
CA VAL A 69 -2.59 -5.71 -4.75
C VAL A 69 -3.82 -4.82 -4.84
N GLN A 70 -4.79 -5.08 -3.98
CA GLN A 70 -6.07 -4.35 -3.93
C GLN A 70 -6.05 -3.39 -2.75
N THR A 71 -6.44 -2.14 -2.99
CA THR A 71 -6.43 -1.09 -1.98
C THR A 71 -7.72 -0.26 -2.01
N ALA A 72 -8.06 0.27 -0.87
CA ALA A 72 -8.90 1.42 -0.65
C ALA A 72 -8.37 2.03 0.65
N ASP A 73 -7.47 3.01 0.54
CA ASP A 73 -6.70 3.73 1.55
C ASP A 73 -5.31 3.16 1.89
N CYS A 74 -5.14 1.83 2.03
CA CYS A 74 -3.80 1.27 2.26
C CYS A 74 -2.86 1.57 1.09
N VAL A 75 -1.57 1.69 1.38
CA VAL A 75 -0.54 2.03 0.40
C VAL A 75 -0.18 0.83 -0.47
N PRO A 76 -0.36 0.89 -1.80
CA PRO A 76 0.26 -0.07 -2.69
C PRO A 76 1.69 0.35 -2.98
N VAL A 77 2.66 -0.54 -2.75
CA VAL A 77 4.05 -0.32 -3.12
C VAL A 77 4.45 -1.34 -4.17
N LEU A 78 4.92 -0.86 -5.31
CA LEU A 78 5.36 -1.67 -6.43
C LEU A 78 6.87 -1.51 -6.61
N VAL A 79 7.57 -2.62 -6.85
CA VAL A 79 9.02 -2.62 -7.04
C VAL A 79 9.37 -3.45 -8.26
N ALA A 80 10.31 -2.96 -9.06
CA ALA A 80 10.82 -3.65 -10.24
C ALA A 80 12.35 -3.66 -10.28
N ASP A 81 12.93 -4.83 -10.49
CA ASP A 81 14.31 -5.02 -10.87
C ASP A 81 14.39 -5.29 -12.38
N VAL A 82 14.75 -4.25 -13.13
CA VAL A 82 14.84 -4.35 -14.59
C VAL A 82 15.96 -5.27 -15.03
N LYS A 83 17.08 -5.34 -14.28
CA LYS A 83 18.24 -6.18 -14.61
C LYS A 83 17.98 -7.65 -14.36
N ARG A 84 17.34 -7.98 -13.23
CA ARG A 84 17.01 -9.36 -12.85
C ARG A 84 15.66 -9.81 -13.39
N ARG A 85 14.88 -8.87 -13.95
CA ARG A 85 13.52 -9.12 -14.44
C ARG A 85 12.64 -9.70 -13.34
N ALA A 86 12.73 -9.15 -12.13
CA ALA A 86 11.95 -9.55 -10.98
C ALA A 86 11.11 -8.37 -10.49
N VAL A 87 9.92 -8.66 -9.99
CA VAL A 87 8.97 -7.65 -9.51
C VAL A 87 8.40 -8.04 -8.15
N ALA A 88 7.98 -7.03 -7.39
CA ALA A 88 7.24 -7.22 -6.15
C ALA A 88 6.10 -6.21 -6.02
N ALA A 89 5.03 -6.62 -5.36
CA ALA A 89 3.88 -5.78 -5.03
C ALA A 89 3.51 -5.98 -3.56
N PHE A 90 3.38 -4.89 -2.81
CA PHE A 90 3.07 -4.90 -1.39
C PHE A 90 1.81 -4.09 -1.10
N HIS A 91 0.94 -4.65 -0.27
CA HIS A 91 -0.18 -3.97 0.37
C HIS A 91 0.27 -3.52 1.77
N ALA A 92 0.60 -2.25 1.89
CA ALA A 92 1.15 -1.66 3.09
C ALA A 92 0.13 -0.74 3.79
N GLY A 93 -0.86 -1.33 4.47
CA GLY A 93 -1.63 -0.61 5.48
C GLY A 93 -0.75 -0.36 6.72
N TRP A 94 -1.22 0.41 7.71
CA TRP A 94 -0.41 0.76 8.88
C TRP A 94 0.21 -0.45 9.59
N ARG A 95 -0.53 -1.57 9.70
CA ARG A 95 -0.02 -2.83 10.30
C ARG A 95 1.09 -3.48 9.47
N GLY A 96 0.96 -3.46 8.13
CA GLY A 96 1.99 -3.96 7.22
C GLY A 96 3.24 -3.08 7.23
N THR A 97 3.04 -1.76 7.25
CA THR A 97 4.10 -0.75 7.37
C THR A 97 4.87 -0.92 8.69
N LEU A 98 4.16 -1.07 9.81
CA LEU A 98 4.76 -1.33 11.12
C LEU A 98 5.61 -2.61 11.13
N LYS A 99 5.16 -3.67 10.42
CA LYS A 99 5.89 -4.94 10.26
C LYS A 99 7.01 -4.87 9.20
N ARG A 100 7.31 -3.69 8.69
CA ARG A 100 8.36 -3.43 7.71
C ARG A 100 8.22 -4.30 6.45
N ILE A 101 6.99 -4.47 5.95
CA ILE A 101 6.72 -5.37 4.82
C ILE A 101 7.53 -5.00 3.57
N VAL A 102 7.71 -3.70 3.32
CA VAL A 102 8.44 -3.18 2.15
C VAL A 102 9.93 -3.45 2.31
N GLU A 103 10.55 -3.05 3.42
CA GLU A 103 11.97 -3.26 3.70
C GLU A 103 12.33 -4.75 3.65
N ARG A 104 11.52 -5.59 4.31
CA ARG A 104 11.68 -7.06 4.28
C ARG A 104 11.53 -7.62 2.87
N GLY A 105 10.61 -7.07 2.09
CA GLY A 105 10.41 -7.46 0.69
C GLY A 105 11.64 -7.20 -0.16
N ILE A 106 12.28 -6.04 -0.01
CA ILE A 106 13.55 -5.72 -0.69
C ILE A 106 14.65 -6.70 -0.24
N GLY A 107 14.74 -6.99 1.06
CA GLY A 107 15.67 -8.02 1.58
C GLY A 107 15.44 -9.39 0.93
N MET A 108 14.17 -9.81 0.78
CA MET A 108 13.82 -11.07 0.11
C MET A 108 14.17 -11.05 -1.40
N MET A 109 13.95 -9.93 -2.12
CA MET A 109 14.37 -9.79 -3.52
C MET A 109 15.88 -9.95 -3.67
N ARG A 110 16.66 -9.40 -2.74
CA ARG A 110 18.13 -9.59 -2.71
C ARG A 110 18.50 -11.06 -2.57
N LEU A 111 17.90 -11.75 -1.61
CA LEU A 111 18.20 -13.16 -1.32
C LEU A 111 17.73 -14.09 -2.45
N ARG A 112 16.56 -13.84 -3.01
CA ARG A 112 15.93 -14.76 -3.99
C ARG A 112 16.42 -14.54 -5.41
N TYR A 113 16.55 -13.28 -5.83
CA TYR A 113 16.83 -12.93 -7.23
C TYR A 113 18.22 -12.29 -7.40
N GLY A 114 18.96 -12.06 -6.32
CA GLY A 114 20.23 -11.34 -6.36
C GLY A 114 20.03 -9.85 -6.76
N SER A 115 18.86 -9.31 -6.48
CA SER A 115 18.54 -7.91 -6.74
C SER A 115 19.44 -6.98 -5.92
N ARG A 116 19.90 -5.91 -6.54
CA ARG A 116 20.69 -4.88 -5.87
C ARG A 116 19.81 -3.64 -5.67
N PRO A 117 19.73 -3.07 -4.46
CA PRO A 117 18.84 -1.93 -4.20
C PRO A 117 19.04 -0.77 -5.16
N GLU A 118 20.28 -0.48 -5.55
CA GLU A 118 20.62 0.56 -6.52
C GLU A 118 20.07 0.33 -7.93
N ASP A 119 19.66 -0.89 -8.26
CA ASP A 119 19.08 -1.25 -9.56
C ASP A 119 17.55 -1.26 -9.54
N LEU A 120 16.94 -1.22 -8.34
CA LEU A 120 15.49 -1.25 -8.18
C LEU A 120 14.85 0.08 -8.54
N LEU A 121 13.65 0.00 -9.09
CA LEU A 121 12.69 1.09 -9.24
C LEU A 121 11.51 0.82 -8.32
N ALA A 122 11.06 1.81 -7.59
CA ALA A 122 9.93 1.68 -6.67
C ALA A 122 8.90 2.80 -6.86
N ALA A 123 7.63 2.43 -6.71
CA ALA A 123 6.51 3.37 -6.73
C ALA A 123 5.62 3.16 -5.51
N VAL A 124 5.35 4.24 -4.79
CA VAL A 124 4.35 4.36 -3.73
C VAL A 124 3.10 4.94 -4.37
N GLY A 125 2.06 4.13 -4.51
CA GLY A 125 0.84 4.50 -5.24
C GLY A 125 -0.15 5.32 -4.40
N PRO A 126 -1.31 5.66 -4.99
CA PRO A 126 -2.36 6.40 -4.31
C PRO A 126 -2.84 5.67 -3.05
N ALA A 127 -2.95 6.40 -1.95
CA ALA A 127 -3.40 5.89 -0.68
C ALA A 127 -4.02 7.03 0.14
N ILE A 128 -4.58 6.73 1.30
CA ILE A 128 -5.04 7.80 2.18
C ILE A 128 -3.84 8.63 2.64
N GLY A 129 -3.92 9.92 2.40
CA GLY A 129 -2.85 10.87 2.75
C GLY A 129 -2.95 11.38 4.19
N PRO A 130 -1.88 12.03 4.68
CA PRO A 130 -1.88 12.64 6.01
C PRO A 130 -2.99 13.70 6.20
N CYS A 131 -3.50 14.27 5.12
CA CYS A 131 -4.65 15.18 5.17
C CYS A 131 -5.96 14.55 5.67
N CYS A 132 -6.10 13.21 5.57
CA CYS A 132 -7.35 12.51 5.86
C CYS A 132 -7.17 11.27 6.76
N TYR A 133 -5.93 10.88 7.06
CA TYR A 133 -5.68 9.64 7.79
C TYR A 133 -5.48 9.91 9.27
N SER A 134 -6.58 10.16 9.97
CA SER A 134 -6.57 10.23 11.44
C SER A 134 -6.45 8.84 12.05
N VAL A 135 -5.64 8.72 13.10
CA VAL A 135 -5.36 7.48 13.85
C VAL A 135 -5.41 7.76 15.36
N GLY A 136 -5.54 6.70 16.15
CA GLY A 136 -5.47 6.78 17.59
C GLY A 136 -4.02 6.85 18.13
N GLU A 137 -3.87 7.23 19.39
CA GLU A 137 -2.57 7.28 20.07
C GLU A 137 -1.89 5.90 20.10
N GLU A 138 -2.66 4.83 20.13
CA GLU A 138 -2.12 3.46 20.11
C GLU A 138 -1.31 3.18 18.84
N VAL A 139 -1.72 3.74 17.69
CA VAL A 139 -0.97 3.60 16.44
C VAL A 139 0.32 4.39 16.51
N ARG A 140 0.29 5.60 17.08
CA ARG A 140 1.47 6.44 17.26
C ARG A 140 2.51 5.73 18.15
N TYR A 141 2.12 5.22 19.30
CA TYR A 141 3.02 4.50 20.21
C TYR A 141 3.65 3.26 19.57
N GLU A 142 2.89 2.52 18.78
CA GLU A 142 3.42 1.37 18.03
C GLU A 142 4.50 1.80 17.01
N PHE A 143 4.29 2.91 16.29
CA PHE A 143 5.29 3.44 15.35
C PHE A 143 6.53 3.99 16.08
N GLU A 144 6.36 4.73 17.15
CA GLU A 144 7.45 5.25 18.00
C GLU A 144 8.33 4.13 18.55
N SER A 145 7.74 2.97 18.86
CA SER A 145 8.49 1.79 19.32
C SER A 145 9.33 1.13 18.23
N GLN A 146 9.02 1.36 16.95
CA GLN A 146 9.64 0.66 15.82
C GLN A 146 10.53 1.55 14.95
N PHE A 147 10.28 2.85 14.91
CA PHE A 147 10.95 3.76 13.99
C PHE A 147 11.51 4.96 14.73
N ALA A 148 12.82 5.18 14.64
CA ALA A 148 13.49 6.33 15.26
C ALA A 148 12.99 7.68 14.70
N TYR A 149 12.41 7.67 13.52
CA TYR A 149 11.86 8.83 12.83
C TYR A 149 10.32 8.94 12.96
N ALA A 150 9.72 8.19 13.88
CA ALA A 150 8.26 8.13 13.99
C ALA A 150 7.61 9.49 14.16
N ASP A 151 8.20 10.38 14.98
CA ASP A 151 7.65 11.72 15.22
C ASP A 151 7.46 12.53 13.94
N GLU A 152 8.28 12.31 12.92
CA GLU A 152 8.19 13.01 11.64
C GLU A 152 7.04 12.48 10.76
N LEU A 153 6.46 11.32 11.11
CA LEU A 153 5.35 10.70 10.38
C LEU A 153 3.98 11.18 10.87
N PHE A 154 3.94 11.85 12.02
CA PHE A 154 2.69 12.27 12.62
C PHE A 154 2.55 13.80 12.62
N SER A 155 1.34 14.25 12.40
CA SER A 155 0.96 15.65 12.56
C SER A 155 -0.31 15.74 13.40
N GLU A 156 -0.41 16.80 14.21
CA GLU A 156 -1.62 17.12 14.94
C GLU A 156 -2.44 18.14 14.16
N VAL A 157 -3.64 17.73 13.78
CA VAL A 157 -4.58 18.58 13.05
C VAL A 157 -5.68 19.01 14.01
N TYR A 158 -5.82 20.31 14.16
CA TYR A 158 -6.87 20.91 14.94
C TYR A 158 -8.02 21.27 14.01
N ASP A 159 -9.15 20.57 14.11
CA ASP A 159 -10.36 21.02 13.45
C ASP A 159 -10.75 22.40 14.00
N SER A 160 -11.13 23.30 13.08
CA SER A 160 -11.74 24.60 13.43
C SER A 160 -13.17 24.33 13.94
N ASP A 161 -13.28 23.85 15.18
CA ASP A 161 -14.56 23.70 15.83
C ASP A 161 -15.05 25.08 16.30
N PRO A 162 -16.23 25.56 15.85
CA PRO A 162 -16.81 26.81 16.33
C PRO A 162 -16.95 26.89 17.85
N VAL A 163 -17.09 25.73 18.54
CA VAL A 163 -17.12 25.64 19.99
C VAL A 163 -15.75 25.92 20.59
N ARG A 164 -14.66 25.43 19.95
CA ARG A 164 -13.29 25.69 20.36
C ARG A 164 -12.93 27.17 20.23
N ASP A 165 -13.31 27.80 19.12
CA ASP A 165 -13.05 29.21 18.89
C ASP A 165 -13.78 30.08 19.89
N LYS A 166 -14.96 29.64 20.34
CA LYS A 166 -15.79 30.34 21.33
C LYS A 166 -15.39 30.06 22.77
N TYR A 167 -14.84 28.86 23.07
CA TYR A 167 -14.51 28.42 24.45
C TYR A 167 -13.13 27.75 24.52
N PRO A 168 -12.02 28.45 24.22
CA PRO A 168 -10.68 27.85 24.13
C PRO A 168 -10.22 27.20 25.43
N LEU A 169 -10.67 27.70 26.60
CA LEU A 169 -10.29 27.15 27.90
C LEU A 169 -10.91 25.78 28.20
N LEU A 170 -12.05 25.43 27.61
CA LEU A 170 -12.67 24.11 27.75
C LEU A 170 -11.79 23.00 27.17
N PHE A 171 -10.96 23.31 26.18
CA PHE A 171 -10.10 22.35 25.48
C PHE A 171 -8.73 22.17 26.16
N LEU A 172 -8.34 23.04 27.08
CA LEU A 172 -7.12 22.89 27.85
C LEU A 172 -7.26 21.90 29.03
N THR A 173 -8.48 21.62 29.47
CA THR A 173 -8.75 20.85 30.68
C THR A 173 -9.56 19.58 30.50
N ALA A 174 -10.21 19.37 29.36
CA ALA A 174 -11.17 18.29 29.17
C ALA A 174 -10.77 17.32 28.04
N ARG A 175 -9.90 16.35 28.34
CA ARG A 175 -10.04 15.03 27.73
C ARG A 175 -11.24 14.34 28.39
N ALA A 176 -12.45 14.60 27.92
CA ALA A 176 -13.60 13.88 28.40
C ALA A 176 -13.52 12.42 27.91
N PRO A 177 -13.58 11.42 28.82
CA PRO A 177 -13.66 10.02 28.42
C PRO A 177 -14.93 9.80 27.58
N GLY A 178 -14.78 9.31 26.36
CA GLY A 178 -15.89 8.92 25.50
C GLY A 178 -16.33 9.92 24.41
N HIS A 179 -15.73 11.12 24.33
CA HIS A 179 -15.96 12.06 23.23
C HIS A 179 -14.70 12.22 22.37
N SER A 180 -14.54 11.33 21.39
CA SER A 180 -13.37 11.20 20.53
C SER A 180 -13.14 12.34 19.53
N ASN A 181 -13.99 13.37 19.50
CA ASN A 181 -13.95 14.45 18.52
C ASN A 181 -13.49 15.79 19.12
N ILE A 182 -13.08 15.84 20.39
CA ILE A 182 -12.64 17.06 21.05
C ILE A 182 -11.12 16.95 21.29
N GLY A 183 -10.33 17.67 20.53
CA GLY A 183 -8.88 17.72 20.63
C GLY A 183 -8.20 17.56 19.26
N PRO A 184 -6.86 17.68 19.20
CA PRO A 184 -6.14 17.47 17.96
C PRO A 184 -6.30 16.03 17.49
N GLN A 185 -6.59 15.88 16.20
CA GLN A 185 -6.55 14.59 15.54
C GLN A 185 -5.11 14.27 15.15
N ILE A 186 -4.64 13.08 15.50
CA ILE A 186 -3.32 12.61 15.12
C ILE A 186 -3.43 12.06 13.71
N HIS A 187 -2.71 12.63 12.77
CA HIS A 187 -2.67 12.19 11.39
C HIS A 187 -1.35 11.50 11.08
N LEU A 188 -1.42 10.36 10.37
CA LEU A 188 -0.25 9.55 9.99
C LEU A 188 0.03 9.67 8.49
N ASP A 189 1.29 9.93 8.14
CA ASP A 189 1.80 9.87 6.77
C ASP A 189 2.34 8.47 6.45
N LEU A 190 1.47 7.62 5.88
CA LEU A 190 1.87 6.30 5.42
C LEU A 190 2.70 6.34 4.13
N TRP A 191 2.60 7.40 3.32
CA TRP A 191 3.42 7.52 2.11
C TRP A 191 4.87 7.68 2.50
N GLU A 192 5.16 8.61 3.42
CA GLU A 192 6.51 8.86 3.91
C GLU A 192 7.05 7.67 4.67
N ALA A 193 6.25 7.00 5.50
CA ALA A 193 6.68 5.80 6.22
C ALA A 193 7.16 4.69 5.26
N ASN A 194 6.42 4.43 4.17
CA ASN A 194 6.82 3.43 3.19
C ASN A 194 7.96 3.90 2.29
N ARG A 195 8.01 5.20 1.96
CA ARG A 195 9.14 5.77 1.24
C ARG A 195 10.44 5.60 2.01
N ARG A 196 10.45 5.88 3.32
CA ARG A 196 11.62 5.69 4.20
C ARG A 196 12.06 4.24 4.23
N GLN A 197 11.15 3.28 4.35
CA GLN A 197 11.50 1.86 4.29
C GLN A 197 12.21 1.48 2.98
N LEU A 198 11.82 2.07 1.84
CA LEU A 198 12.50 1.86 0.57
C LEU A 198 13.92 2.44 0.58
N LEU A 199 14.10 3.64 1.16
CA LEU A 199 15.41 4.29 1.29
C LEU A 199 16.31 3.53 2.27
N ASP A 200 15.78 3.12 3.42
CA ASP A 200 16.49 2.34 4.44
C ASP A 200 16.96 0.98 3.89
N ALA A 201 16.16 0.40 2.99
CA ALA A 201 16.53 -0.81 2.25
C ALA A 201 17.63 -0.56 1.18
N GLY A 202 18.06 0.68 0.98
CA GLY A 202 19.14 1.09 0.10
C GLY A 202 18.74 1.49 -1.32
N ILE A 203 17.44 1.66 -1.61
CA ILE A 203 17.00 2.16 -2.92
C ILE A 203 17.29 3.66 -3.00
N PRO A 204 18.02 4.15 -4.03
CA PRO A 204 18.29 5.58 -4.17
C PRO A 204 17.03 6.41 -4.29
N ALA A 205 16.97 7.57 -3.64
CA ALA A 205 15.79 8.43 -3.63
C ALA A 205 15.25 8.78 -5.03
N LYS A 206 16.16 8.98 -6.01
CA LYS A 206 15.80 9.26 -7.41
C LYS A 206 15.09 8.10 -8.13
N ARG A 207 15.08 6.91 -7.52
CA ARG A 207 14.43 5.70 -8.03
C ARG A 207 13.15 5.35 -7.28
N VAL A 208 12.74 6.19 -6.35
CA VAL A 208 11.49 6.06 -5.60
C VAL A 208 10.55 7.17 -6.04
N THR A 209 9.42 6.80 -6.60
CA THR A 209 8.35 7.73 -6.98
C THR A 209 7.20 7.61 -5.97
N VAL A 210 6.74 8.73 -5.44
CA VAL A 210 5.53 8.80 -4.61
C VAL A 210 4.48 9.56 -5.39
N VAL A 211 3.32 8.93 -5.61
CA VAL A 211 2.22 9.55 -6.37
C VAL A 211 1.61 10.72 -5.58
N GLY A 212 1.51 10.60 -4.25
CA GLY A 212 1.08 11.69 -3.37
C GLY A 212 -0.39 12.11 -3.55
N GLU A 213 -1.24 11.22 -4.05
CA GLU A 213 -2.68 11.47 -4.19
C GLU A 213 -3.48 10.76 -3.11
N CYS A 214 -4.26 11.55 -2.35
CA CYS A 214 -5.10 11.03 -1.27
C CYS A 214 -6.36 10.38 -1.80
N THR A 215 -6.59 9.10 -1.46
CA THR A 215 -7.77 8.36 -1.90
C THR A 215 -9.06 8.89 -1.31
N ALA A 216 -9.02 9.50 -0.12
CA ALA A 216 -10.21 9.98 0.58
C ALA A 216 -10.73 11.33 0.06
N CYS A 217 -9.82 12.23 -0.38
CA CYS A 217 -10.21 13.60 -0.76
C CYS A 217 -9.89 13.98 -2.22
N ALA A 218 -9.08 13.20 -2.95
CA ALA A 218 -8.81 13.51 -4.35
C ALA A 218 -10.09 13.40 -5.21
N VAL A 219 -10.29 14.41 -6.05
CA VAL A 219 -11.45 14.51 -6.95
C VAL A 219 -11.01 14.65 -8.40
N TYR A 220 -11.89 14.25 -9.31
CA TYR A 220 -11.80 14.52 -10.73
C TYR A 220 -13.13 15.12 -11.20
N GLY A 221 -13.14 16.43 -11.45
CA GLY A 221 -14.38 17.20 -11.56
C GLY A 221 -15.19 17.08 -10.25
N ASP A 222 -16.46 16.74 -10.35
CA ASP A 222 -17.39 16.61 -9.22
C ASP A 222 -17.40 15.20 -8.59
N ARG A 223 -16.50 14.30 -9.02
CA ARG A 223 -16.49 12.90 -8.58
C ARG A 223 -15.24 12.57 -7.82
N LYS A 224 -15.36 11.67 -6.84
CA LYS A 224 -14.19 11.06 -6.20
C LYS A 224 -13.33 10.33 -7.24
N LYS A 225 -12.01 10.56 -7.19
CA LYS A 225 -11.06 9.94 -8.11
C LYS A 225 -10.80 8.47 -7.76
N TYR A 226 -10.87 8.13 -6.46
CA TYR A 226 -10.51 6.83 -5.92
C TYR A 226 -11.59 6.28 -5.00
N PHE A 227 -11.60 4.97 -4.81
CA PHE A 227 -12.32 4.33 -3.72
C PHE A 227 -11.58 4.53 -2.41
N SER A 228 -12.31 4.88 -1.34
CA SER A 228 -11.75 5.10 -0.01
C SER A 228 -12.61 4.45 1.05
N HIS A 229 -12.03 3.53 1.81
CA HIS A 229 -12.70 2.90 2.94
C HIS A 229 -13.07 3.93 4.02
N ARG A 230 -12.14 4.83 4.34
CA ARG A 230 -12.34 5.92 5.30
C ARG A 230 -13.37 6.95 4.77
N GLY A 231 -13.21 7.40 3.54
CA GLY A 231 -14.05 8.44 2.93
C GLY A 231 -15.47 8.00 2.62
N GLU A 232 -15.73 6.69 2.54
CA GLU A 232 -17.05 6.09 2.21
C GLU A 232 -17.55 5.19 3.35
N SER A 233 -17.09 5.42 4.58
CA SER A 233 -17.55 4.74 5.80
C SER A 233 -17.57 3.21 5.71
N GLY A 234 -16.57 2.64 5.00
CA GLY A 234 -16.40 1.20 4.84
C GLY A 234 -17.12 0.57 3.64
N PHE A 235 -18.09 1.25 3.06
CA PHE A 235 -18.86 0.76 1.90
C PHE A 235 -18.25 1.29 0.60
N THR A 236 -17.27 0.58 0.06
CA THR A 236 -16.54 1.05 -1.11
C THR A 236 -16.00 -0.11 -1.96
N GLY A 237 -15.65 0.20 -3.21
CA GLY A 237 -14.92 -0.70 -4.08
C GLY A 237 -13.45 -0.89 -3.68
N ARG A 238 -12.70 -1.49 -4.57
CA ARG A 238 -11.23 -1.63 -4.43
C ARG A 238 -10.57 -1.23 -5.75
N MET A 239 -9.49 -0.47 -5.62
CA MET A 239 -8.54 -0.24 -6.71
C MET A 239 -7.57 -1.42 -6.78
N MET A 240 -6.90 -1.56 -7.93
CA MET A 240 -5.86 -2.55 -8.10
C MET A 240 -4.61 -1.87 -8.65
N SER A 241 -3.48 -2.12 -7.99
CA SER A 241 -2.15 -1.75 -8.49
C SER A 241 -1.43 -3.01 -8.93
N VAL A 242 -0.81 -2.98 -10.12
CA VAL A 242 -0.17 -4.15 -10.71
C VAL A 242 1.24 -3.85 -11.18
N VAL A 243 2.09 -4.86 -11.10
CA VAL A 243 3.42 -4.88 -11.69
C VAL A 243 3.69 -6.28 -12.24
N GLY A 244 4.35 -6.38 -13.38
CA GLY A 244 4.57 -7.68 -13.99
C GLY A 244 5.90 -7.79 -14.72
N VAL A 245 6.28 -9.04 -15.02
CA VAL A 245 7.41 -9.38 -15.86
C VAL A 245 6.89 -9.62 -17.28
N ALA A 246 7.25 -8.75 -18.21
CA ALA A 246 6.85 -8.92 -19.62
C ALA A 246 7.37 -10.24 -20.19
N ASN A 247 6.61 -10.87 -21.06
CA ASN A 247 7.12 -11.97 -21.86
C ASN A 247 8.35 -11.50 -22.66
N ARG A 248 9.32 -12.37 -22.86
CA ARG A 248 10.36 -12.09 -23.86
C ARG A 248 9.62 -11.96 -25.21
N PHE A 249 9.90 -10.90 -25.94
CA PHE A 249 9.33 -10.72 -27.26
C PHE A 249 9.51 -12.00 -28.07
N ALA A 250 8.40 -12.56 -28.57
CA ALA A 250 8.44 -13.56 -29.63
C ALA A 250 8.85 -12.89 -30.93
#